data_ec8724d0a41bc0367456fc6c61dd9e01
#
_entry.id   ec8724d0a41bc0367456fc6c61dd9e01
#
_cell.length_a   1.000
_cell.length_b   1.000
_cell.length_c   1.000
_cell.angle_alpha   90.00
_cell.angle_beta   90.00
_cell.angle_gamma   90.00
#
_symmetry.space_group_name_H-M   'P 1'
#
loop_
_entity.id
_entity.type
_entity.pdbx_description
1 polymer ?
#
loop_
_entity_poly.entity_id
_entity_poly.type
_entity_poly.pdbx_seq_one_letter_code
_entity_poly.pdbx_strand_id
1 'polypeptide(L)'
;MATEIININVPVLARVEGEGALELKIENRQITELKLRIFEPPRYFEKFLEGRYYYDVPDTVARICGICPVAYQMSAVHAIESIFEVTTTPWIRSMRRLFYCGEWIQSHSLHIHLLAAPDYLGYNSVLEMSSQYGDEVRRGLKLQALGNDLITLFGARSVHPVGAKIGGFSKAPEQKSVDLLLARVIDAKQDAIELIRWLDTLELPDEKQPFTSVALHHDDEYALNEGRLISDDGLDIAISEFENHFKEKHIEHSTALYSLLDGKPYLVGPLARVNLNSAQLPDEVKNLMRELKTKFPSQNMFHSIIARAIEIYFAILEAEKHLESYQTTDLACLTFETKAGTGYGCSEAPRGILWHRYDMDEQGRVTKAVIVPPTSQNQARIEQDIQDSLSNFGLDHSKDDLRLHAEKVIRNYDPCISCATHFLDLKLIRLANTENKEATAMLANVVLSRAAIIGIGSPAKGDDIGWRTIDRLLQDKSIQLLKYKGLSLFNLDRPGLGLAGSIAAYDCVIIIDAIKSATKMPSFICLDAEQLITTLPKLSSHQAGLSETVTLLRSLQLLPEQLVVIGITDLEDKTIKKIISLL
;
A
#
# COMPACT_ATOMS: atom_id res chain seq x y z
N MET A 1 4.95 -3.76 49.80
CA MET A 1 5.38 -2.89 48.70
C MET A 1 4.15 -2.63 47.84
N ALA A 2 3.90 -1.39 47.44
CA ALA A 2 2.78 -1.12 46.53
C ALA A 2 3.06 -1.82 45.20
N THR A 3 2.09 -2.51 44.62
CA THR A 3 2.17 -3.11 43.31
C THR A 3 2.27 -1.99 42.28
N GLU A 4 3.39 -1.87 41.60
CA GLU A 4 3.54 -0.89 40.51
C GLU A 4 2.78 -1.40 39.27
N ILE A 5 1.80 -0.65 38.82
CA ILE A 5 0.99 -0.98 37.65
C ILE A 5 1.14 0.15 36.61
N ILE A 6 1.62 -0.21 35.42
CA ILE A 6 1.68 0.70 34.25
C ILE A 6 0.66 0.22 33.22
N ASN A 7 -0.27 1.08 32.87
CA ASN A 7 -1.22 0.84 31.78
C ASN A 7 -0.89 1.77 30.61
N ILE A 8 -0.61 1.20 29.44
CA ILE A 8 -0.40 1.91 28.19
C ILE A 8 -1.58 1.58 27.28
N ASN A 9 -2.26 2.61 26.84
CA ASN A 9 -3.35 2.50 25.86
C ASN A 9 -3.07 3.48 24.73
N VAL A 10 -2.87 2.94 23.53
CA VAL A 10 -2.75 3.69 22.28
C VAL A 10 -4.06 3.48 21.52
N PRO A 11 -5.02 4.40 21.62
CA PRO A 11 -6.38 4.18 21.09
C PRO A 11 -6.41 4.12 19.56
N VAL A 12 -5.44 4.76 18.89
CA VAL A 12 -5.25 4.71 17.43
C VAL A 12 -3.76 4.72 17.13
N LEU A 13 -3.28 3.73 16.40
CA LEU A 13 -1.92 3.65 15.91
C LEU A 13 -1.71 4.65 14.77
N ALA A 14 -0.64 5.45 14.86
CA ALA A 14 -0.25 6.38 13.82
C ALA A 14 0.80 5.79 12.87
N ARG A 15 0.81 6.24 11.62
CA ARG A 15 1.77 5.83 10.58
C ARG A 15 1.72 4.32 10.26
N VAL A 16 0.53 3.75 10.32
CA VAL A 16 0.18 2.41 9.82
C VAL A 16 -1.02 2.54 8.89
N GLU A 17 -1.26 1.56 8.04
CA GLU A 17 -2.47 1.53 7.21
C GLU A 17 -3.60 0.87 8.00
N GLY A 18 -4.77 1.52 8.06
CA GLY A 18 -5.99 1.04 8.74
C GLY A 18 -6.08 1.41 10.22
N GLU A 19 -7.07 0.84 10.92
CA GLU A 19 -7.44 1.22 12.28
C GLU A 19 -7.07 0.11 13.29
N GLY A 20 -6.05 0.38 14.11
CA GLY A 20 -5.60 -0.49 15.18
C GLY A 20 -5.26 0.28 16.45
N ALA A 21 -5.25 -0.43 17.58
CA ALA A 21 -4.92 0.08 18.89
C ALA A 21 -3.96 -0.88 19.62
N LEU A 22 -3.20 -0.37 20.57
CA LEU A 22 -2.35 -1.18 21.45
C LEU A 22 -2.81 -1.02 22.88
N GLU A 23 -3.07 -2.13 23.55
CA GLU A 23 -3.30 -2.21 24.99
C GLU A 23 -2.19 -3.03 25.64
N LEU A 24 -1.50 -2.43 26.62
CA LEU A 24 -0.38 -3.05 27.33
C LEU A 24 -0.54 -2.79 28.81
N LYS A 25 -0.43 -3.85 29.61
CA LYS A 25 -0.41 -3.79 31.07
C LYS A 25 0.86 -4.41 31.61
N ILE A 26 1.56 -3.66 32.44
CA ILE A 26 2.78 -4.11 33.11
C ILE A 26 2.51 -4.07 34.61
N GLU A 27 2.72 -5.19 35.29
CA GLU A 27 2.62 -5.31 36.74
C GLU A 27 3.92 -5.88 37.31
N ASN A 28 4.49 -5.21 38.31
CA ASN A 28 5.73 -5.67 38.97
C ASN A 28 6.86 -6.02 37.96
N ARG A 29 7.04 -5.18 36.91
CA ARG A 29 8.05 -5.38 35.86
C ARG A 29 7.82 -6.64 35.00
N GLN A 30 6.58 -7.06 34.86
CA GLN A 30 6.17 -8.13 33.94
C GLN A 30 5.00 -7.67 33.10
N ILE A 31 5.04 -7.97 31.79
CA ILE A 31 3.93 -7.74 30.89
C ILE A 31 2.86 -8.79 31.20
N THR A 32 1.73 -8.35 31.76
CA THR A 32 0.62 -9.22 32.15
C THR A 32 -0.50 -9.24 31.12
N GLU A 33 -0.58 -8.21 30.26
CA GLU A 33 -1.52 -8.14 29.16
C GLU A 33 -0.90 -7.37 28.00
N LEU A 34 -1.02 -7.91 26.79
CA LEU A 34 -0.64 -7.27 25.55
C LEU A 34 -1.66 -7.63 24.48
N LYS A 35 -2.24 -6.62 23.82
CA LYS A 35 -3.23 -6.81 22.76
C LYS A 35 -2.99 -5.79 21.64
N LEU A 36 -2.68 -6.27 20.47
CA LEU A 36 -2.75 -5.47 19.25
C LEU A 36 -4.19 -5.57 18.71
N ARG A 37 -5.02 -4.62 19.12
CA ARG A 37 -6.45 -4.61 18.77
C ARG A 37 -6.67 -4.04 17.39
N ILE A 38 -7.07 -4.88 16.46
CA ILE A 38 -7.61 -4.44 15.20
C ILE A 38 -9.13 -4.31 15.35
N PHE A 39 -9.65 -3.12 15.08
CA PHE A 39 -11.08 -2.81 15.22
C PHE A 39 -11.72 -2.24 13.95
N GLU A 40 -10.97 -2.22 12.85
CA GLU A 40 -11.50 -1.88 11.54
C GLU A 40 -12.62 -2.87 11.15
N PRO A 41 -13.79 -2.39 10.66
CA PRO A 41 -14.88 -3.28 10.30
C PRO A 41 -14.47 -4.28 9.21
N PRO A 42 -14.87 -5.56 9.33
CA PRO A 42 -14.63 -6.56 8.30
C PRO A 42 -15.26 -6.16 6.96
N ARG A 43 -14.57 -6.44 5.85
CA ARG A 43 -14.98 -5.97 4.51
C ARG A 43 -15.53 -7.04 3.59
N TYR A 44 -15.59 -8.31 4.01
CA TYR A 44 -16.27 -9.43 3.36
C TYR A 44 -15.92 -9.71 1.90
N PHE A 45 -14.71 -9.41 1.45
CA PHE A 45 -14.34 -9.58 0.04
C PHE A 45 -14.48 -11.03 -0.45
N GLU A 46 -14.14 -12.01 0.37
CA GLU A 46 -14.32 -13.43 0.01
C GLU A 46 -15.78 -13.74 -0.33
N LYS A 47 -16.71 -13.31 0.53
CA LYS A 47 -18.14 -13.50 0.31
C LYS A 47 -18.67 -12.67 -0.85
N PHE A 48 -18.11 -11.48 -1.07
CA PHE A 48 -18.49 -10.60 -2.18
C PHE A 48 -18.05 -11.16 -3.54
N LEU A 49 -17.01 -11.99 -3.56
CA LEU A 49 -16.52 -12.68 -4.76
C LEU A 49 -17.42 -13.84 -5.18
N GLU A 50 -18.12 -14.50 -4.26
CA GLU A 50 -19.02 -15.60 -4.58
C GLU A 50 -20.11 -15.18 -5.58
N GLY A 51 -20.29 -15.96 -6.63
CA GLY A 51 -21.19 -15.68 -7.75
C GLY A 51 -20.63 -14.74 -8.83
N ARG A 52 -19.46 -14.10 -8.60
CA ARG A 52 -18.79 -13.26 -9.61
C ARG A 52 -18.14 -14.13 -10.68
N TYR A 53 -18.07 -13.60 -11.90
CA TYR A 53 -17.34 -14.24 -12.97
C TYR A 53 -15.83 -14.02 -12.84
N TYR A 54 -15.03 -14.95 -13.34
CA TYR A 54 -13.57 -14.92 -13.28
C TYR A 54 -12.96 -13.59 -13.75
N TYR A 55 -13.56 -12.93 -14.75
CA TYR A 55 -13.06 -11.67 -15.31
C TYR A 55 -13.29 -10.45 -14.39
N ASP A 56 -14.23 -10.54 -13.42
CA ASP A 56 -14.46 -9.49 -12.42
C ASP A 56 -13.50 -9.61 -11.22
N VAL A 57 -12.91 -10.80 -11.01
CA VAL A 57 -12.12 -11.09 -9.81
C VAL A 57 -10.89 -10.21 -9.67
N PRO A 58 -10.01 -10.03 -10.70
CA PRO A 58 -8.81 -9.22 -10.56
C PRO A 58 -9.11 -7.76 -10.17
N ASP A 59 -10.13 -7.15 -10.77
CA ASP A 59 -10.54 -5.79 -10.47
C ASP A 59 -11.21 -5.65 -9.10
N THR A 60 -11.86 -6.71 -8.64
CA THR A 60 -12.51 -6.76 -7.31
C THR A 60 -11.48 -6.88 -6.21
N VAL A 61 -10.53 -7.83 -6.31
CA VAL A 61 -9.51 -8.03 -5.26
C VAL A 61 -8.52 -6.87 -5.18
N ALA A 62 -8.25 -6.16 -6.29
CA ALA A 62 -7.46 -4.94 -6.27
C ALA A 62 -8.04 -3.86 -5.32
N ARG A 63 -9.35 -3.91 -4.99
CA ARG A 63 -10.02 -2.98 -4.07
C ARG A 63 -9.82 -3.32 -2.60
N ILE A 64 -9.23 -4.47 -2.29
CA ILE A 64 -8.90 -4.85 -0.92
C ILE A 64 -7.84 -3.91 -0.35
N CYS A 65 -6.86 -3.49 -1.17
CA CYS A 65 -5.79 -2.60 -0.73
C CYS A 65 -5.42 -1.58 -1.80
N GLY A 66 -5.26 -0.32 -1.38
CA GLY A 66 -4.76 0.75 -2.26
C GLY A 66 -3.25 0.73 -2.47
N ILE A 67 -2.49 0.03 -1.61
CA ILE A 67 -1.02 0.00 -1.61
C ILE A 67 -0.48 -1.26 -2.30
N CYS A 68 -1.12 -2.44 -2.11
CA CYS A 68 -0.69 -3.72 -2.68
C CYS A 68 -1.72 -4.36 -3.65
N PRO A 69 -2.37 -3.60 -4.54
CA PRO A 69 -3.40 -4.14 -5.43
C PRO A 69 -2.84 -5.13 -6.46
N VAL A 70 -1.57 -4.98 -6.87
CA VAL A 70 -0.93 -5.86 -7.86
C VAL A 70 -0.76 -7.26 -7.30
N ALA A 71 -0.31 -7.39 -6.04
CA ALA A 71 -0.19 -8.68 -5.36
C ALA A 71 -1.54 -9.41 -5.30
N TYR A 72 -2.62 -8.70 -4.93
CA TYR A 72 -3.97 -9.26 -4.93
C TYR A 72 -4.40 -9.73 -6.32
N GLN A 73 -4.15 -8.92 -7.36
CA GLN A 73 -4.46 -9.30 -8.74
C GLN A 73 -3.66 -10.53 -9.17
N MET A 74 -2.35 -10.57 -8.92
CA MET A 74 -1.50 -11.66 -9.38
C MET A 74 -1.81 -12.97 -8.66
N SER A 75 -2.04 -12.96 -7.33
CA SER A 75 -2.47 -14.17 -6.62
C SER A 75 -3.80 -14.70 -7.15
N ALA A 76 -4.79 -13.82 -7.41
CA ALA A 76 -6.07 -14.22 -7.98
C ALA A 76 -5.94 -14.74 -9.42
N VAL A 77 -5.15 -14.06 -10.26
CA VAL A 77 -4.94 -14.44 -11.66
C VAL A 77 -4.29 -15.81 -11.74
N HIS A 78 -3.21 -16.06 -10.99
CA HIS A 78 -2.53 -17.36 -10.97
C HIS A 78 -3.42 -18.50 -10.47
N ALA A 79 -4.23 -18.24 -9.43
CA ALA A 79 -5.17 -19.24 -8.94
C ALA A 79 -6.21 -19.62 -10.00
N ILE A 80 -6.77 -18.65 -10.70
CA ILE A 80 -7.79 -18.89 -11.73
C ILE A 80 -7.17 -19.53 -12.98
N GLU A 81 -5.98 -19.09 -13.39
CA GLU A 81 -5.23 -19.70 -14.50
C GLU A 81 -4.88 -21.15 -14.24
N SER A 82 -4.59 -21.51 -12.99
CA SER A 82 -4.35 -22.92 -12.64
C SER A 82 -5.60 -23.79 -12.80
N ILE A 83 -6.81 -23.26 -12.56
CA ILE A 83 -8.09 -23.94 -12.81
C ILE A 83 -8.33 -24.14 -14.30
N PHE A 84 -8.12 -23.07 -15.09
CA PHE A 84 -8.39 -23.07 -16.54
C PHE A 84 -7.23 -23.64 -17.38
N GLU A 85 -6.14 -24.10 -16.72
CA GLU A 85 -4.94 -24.63 -17.36
C GLU A 85 -4.32 -23.64 -18.36
N VAL A 86 -4.35 -22.34 -18.04
CA VAL A 86 -3.78 -21.29 -18.89
C VAL A 86 -2.27 -21.24 -18.71
N THR A 87 -1.53 -21.54 -19.77
CA THR A 87 -0.06 -21.37 -19.79
C THR A 87 0.28 -20.04 -20.44
N THR A 88 0.82 -19.11 -19.66
CA THR A 88 1.16 -17.77 -20.13
C THR A 88 2.41 -17.76 -21.01
N THR A 89 2.49 -16.77 -21.94
CA THR A 89 3.68 -16.58 -22.76
C THR A 89 4.84 -16.00 -21.93
N PRO A 90 6.12 -16.16 -22.38
CA PRO A 90 7.25 -15.50 -21.74
C PRO A 90 7.09 -13.97 -21.65
N TRP A 91 6.44 -13.34 -22.65
CA TRP A 91 6.14 -11.90 -22.64
C TRP A 91 5.19 -11.54 -21.48
N ILE A 92 4.08 -12.27 -21.32
CA ILE A 92 3.10 -12.04 -20.25
C ILE A 92 3.76 -12.21 -18.88
N ARG A 93 4.55 -13.27 -18.71
CA ARG A 93 5.31 -13.55 -17.48
C ARG A 93 6.27 -12.40 -17.14
N SER A 94 7.04 -11.94 -18.12
CA SER A 94 7.96 -10.80 -18.00
C SER A 94 7.23 -9.52 -17.59
N MET A 95 6.11 -9.21 -18.25
CA MET A 95 5.34 -8.00 -17.97
C MET A 95 4.66 -8.04 -16.60
N ARG A 96 4.26 -9.20 -16.12
CA ARG A 96 3.75 -9.37 -14.74
C ARG A 96 4.84 -9.13 -13.70
N ARG A 97 6.06 -9.59 -13.92
CA ARG A 97 7.19 -9.29 -13.04
C ARG A 97 7.49 -7.79 -13.01
N LEU A 98 7.51 -7.14 -14.18
CA LEU A 98 7.68 -5.68 -14.28
C LEU A 98 6.57 -4.92 -13.52
N PHE A 99 5.32 -5.32 -13.69
CA PHE A 99 4.17 -4.75 -12.98
C PHE A 99 4.31 -4.89 -11.46
N TYR A 100 4.82 -6.03 -11.01
CA TYR A 100 5.09 -6.33 -9.62
C TYR A 100 6.23 -5.50 -9.03
N CYS A 101 7.30 -5.27 -9.80
CA CYS A 101 8.41 -4.39 -9.40
C CYS A 101 7.90 -2.99 -9.07
N GLY A 102 6.95 -2.47 -9.84
CA GLY A 102 6.31 -1.17 -9.55
C GLY A 102 5.69 -1.12 -8.15
N GLU A 103 4.97 -2.16 -7.74
CA GLU A 103 4.36 -2.23 -6.42
C GLU A 103 5.40 -2.29 -5.28
N TRP A 104 6.47 -3.07 -5.44
CA TRP A 104 7.51 -3.14 -4.43
C TRP A 104 8.24 -1.80 -4.28
N ILE A 105 8.62 -1.16 -5.38
CA ILE A 105 9.31 0.13 -5.35
C ILE A 105 8.44 1.18 -4.64
N GLN A 106 7.16 1.34 -5.01
CA GLN A 106 6.30 2.35 -4.41
C GLN A 106 6.00 2.07 -2.94
N SER A 107 5.69 0.83 -2.57
CA SER A 107 5.28 0.46 -1.22
C SER A 107 6.44 0.48 -0.24
N HIS A 108 7.59 -0.08 -0.60
CA HIS A 108 8.78 -0.06 0.26
C HIS A 108 9.31 1.36 0.44
N SER A 109 9.31 2.18 -0.62
CA SER A 109 9.74 3.56 -0.52
C SER A 109 8.82 4.38 0.39
N LEU A 110 7.50 4.21 0.28
CA LEU A 110 6.52 4.82 1.18
C LEU A 110 6.82 4.44 2.64
N HIS A 111 6.96 3.14 2.92
CA HIS A 111 7.21 2.66 4.27
C HIS A 111 8.51 3.21 4.84
N ILE A 112 9.63 3.06 4.12
CA ILE A 112 10.94 3.48 4.61
C ILE A 112 10.94 4.96 4.96
N HIS A 113 10.59 5.83 4.01
CA HIS A 113 10.83 7.27 4.14
C HIS A 113 9.74 7.99 4.95
N LEU A 114 8.48 7.55 4.85
CA LEU A 114 7.37 8.30 5.42
C LEU A 114 6.81 7.67 6.70
N LEU A 115 6.94 6.36 6.88
CA LEU A 115 6.35 5.66 8.02
C LEU A 115 7.38 5.26 9.09
N ALA A 116 8.51 4.66 8.70
CA ALA A 116 9.47 4.05 9.62
C ALA A 116 10.69 4.93 9.94
N ALA A 117 11.33 5.59 8.97
CA ALA A 117 12.55 6.37 9.20
C ALA A 117 12.42 7.44 10.29
N PRO A 118 11.28 8.16 10.45
CA PRO A 118 11.13 9.10 11.55
C PRO A 118 11.42 8.48 12.92
N ASP A 119 11.04 7.21 13.16
CA ASP A 119 11.26 6.55 14.44
C ASP A 119 12.74 6.33 14.76
N TYR A 120 13.56 6.05 13.77
CA TYR A 120 15.00 5.79 13.93
C TYR A 120 15.81 7.08 14.01
N LEU A 121 15.25 8.18 13.54
CA LEU A 121 15.87 9.51 13.57
C LEU A 121 15.35 10.38 14.72
N GLY A 122 14.43 9.87 15.55
CA GLY A 122 13.89 10.56 16.73
C GLY A 122 12.84 11.61 16.42
N TYR A 123 12.13 11.50 15.27
CA TYR A 123 11.06 12.40 14.88
C TYR A 123 9.68 11.75 15.05
N ASN A 124 8.67 12.57 15.40
CA ASN A 124 7.29 12.09 15.49
C ASN A 124 6.63 11.91 14.12
N SER A 125 7.13 12.61 13.11
CA SER A 125 6.54 12.58 11.75
C SER A 125 7.59 12.87 10.68
N VAL A 126 7.27 12.51 9.44
CA VAL A 126 8.07 12.88 8.26
C VAL A 126 8.15 14.40 8.07
N LEU A 127 7.15 15.16 8.52
CA LEU A 127 7.15 16.62 8.45
C LEU A 127 8.28 17.22 9.30
N GLU A 128 8.43 16.75 10.53
CA GLU A 128 9.52 17.15 11.41
C GLU A 128 10.88 16.71 10.82
N MET A 129 10.96 15.45 10.36
CA MET A 129 12.16 14.88 9.76
C MET A 129 12.61 15.64 8.51
N SER A 130 11.69 16.14 7.68
CA SER A 130 11.99 16.79 6.41
C SER A 130 12.82 18.07 6.56
N SER A 131 12.82 18.70 7.75
CA SER A 131 13.61 19.90 8.03
C SER A 131 15.13 19.65 7.99
N GLN A 132 15.58 18.42 8.34
CA GLN A 132 16.98 18.02 8.34
C GLN A 132 17.31 16.97 7.28
N TYR A 133 16.35 16.13 6.91
CA TYR A 133 16.49 15.01 5.97
C TYR A 133 15.62 15.20 4.72
N GLY A 134 15.55 16.44 4.24
CA GLY A 134 14.72 16.79 3.08
C GLY A 134 15.14 16.07 1.79
N ASP A 135 16.44 15.77 1.61
CA ASP A 135 16.93 15.05 0.43
C ASP A 135 16.49 13.58 0.45
N GLU A 136 16.53 12.94 1.62
CA GLU A 136 16.04 11.57 1.82
C GLU A 136 14.54 11.48 1.55
N VAL A 137 13.76 12.44 2.05
CA VAL A 137 12.32 12.48 1.79
C VAL A 137 12.04 12.69 0.29
N ARG A 138 12.77 13.59 -0.39
CA ARG A 138 12.65 13.78 -1.85
C ARG A 138 13.00 12.51 -2.63
N ARG A 139 14.07 11.81 -2.24
CA ARG A 139 14.44 10.51 -2.81
C ARG A 139 13.31 9.50 -2.66
N GLY A 140 12.72 9.41 -1.47
CA GLY A 140 11.58 8.54 -1.22
C GLY A 140 10.38 8.84 -2.10
N LEU A 141 9.99 10.10 -2.24
CA LEU A 141 8.89 10.50 -3.11
C LEU A 141 9.18 10.23 -4.59
N LYS A 142 10.44 10.41 -5.04
CA LYS A 142 10.88 10.11 -6.42
C LYS A 142 10.76 8.60 -6.72
N LEU A 143 11.25 7.75 -5.82
CA LEU A 143 11.14 6.29 -5.95
C LEU A 143 9.67 5.83 -5.90
N GLN A 144 8.87 6.36 -4.99
CA GLN A 144 7.45 6.06 -4.92
C GLN A 144 6.71 6.43 -6.20
N ALA A 145 6.98 7.61 -6.76
CA ALA A 145 6.40 8.04 -8.03
C ALA A 145 6.80 7.13 -9.19
N LEU A 146 8.07 6.69 -9.25
CA LEU A 146 8.54 5.73 -10.26
C LEU A 146 7.77 4.41 -10.19
N GLY A 147 7.60 3.85 -8.98
CA GLY A 147 6.82 2.62 -8.79
C GLY A 147 5.37 2.77 -9.23
N ASN A 148 4.72 3.89 -8.89
CA ASN A 148 3.37 4.22 -9.35
C ASN A 148 3.25 4.30 -10.87
N ASP A 149 4.25 4.85 -11.55
CA ASP A 149 4.25 4.96 -13.02
C ASP A 149 4.46 3.59 -13.70
N LEU A 150 5.28 2.71 -13.12
CA LEU A 150 5.41 1.32 -13.56
C LEU A 150 4.08 0.56 -13.43
N ILE A 151 3.34 0.76 -12.35
CA ILE A 151 2.00 0.18 -12.18
C ILE A 151 1.05 0.78 -13.23
N THR A 152 1.07 2.09 -13.44
CA THR A 152 0.20 2.79 -14.38
C THR A 152 0.40 2.33 -15.82
N LEU A 153 1.61 1.93 -16.19
CA LEU A 153 1.96 1.44 -17.54
C LEU A 153 1.03 0.30 -17.99
N PHE A 154 0.70 -0.62 -17.09
CA PHE A 154 -0.18 -1.78 -17.35
C PHE A 154 -1.57 -1.60 -16.76
N GLY A 155 -1.65 -0.94 -15.61
CA GLY A 155 -2.85 -0.83 -14.80
C GLY A 155 -3.77 0.34 -15.15
N ALA A 156 -3.38 1.22 -16.07
CA ALA A 156 -4.04 2.50 -16.40
C ALA A 156 -4.08 3.51 -15.23
N ARG A 157 -3.87 3.06 -14.00
CA ARG A 157 -3.73 3.85 -12.78
C ARG A 157 -2.93 3.05 -11.75
N SER A 158 -2.26 3.73 -10.82
CA SER A 158 -1.44 3.07 -9.80
C SER A 158 -2.26 2.50 -8.64
N VAL A 159 -3.34 3.18 -8.26
CA VAL A 159 -4.23 2.73 -7.18
C VAL A 159 -5.40 1.97 -7.79
N HIS A 160 -5.65 0.74 -7.30
CA HIS A 160 -6.66 -0.17 -7.84
C HIS A 160 -6.58 -0.33 -9.37
N PRO A 161 -5.46 -0.79 -9.91
CA PRO A 161 -5.25 -0.93 -11.36
C PRO A 161 -6.29 -1.89 -11.98
N VAL A 162 -6.59 -1.68 -13.27
CA VAL A 162 -7.65 -2.42 -14.00
C VAL A 162 -7.14 -3.09 -15.28
N GLY A 163 -5.84 -3.16 -15.46
CA GLY A 163 -5.22 -3.70 -16.69
C GLY A 163 -4.92 -5.18 -16.66
N ALA A 164 -4.74 -5.77 -15.48
CA ALA A 164 -4.43 -7.19 -15.33
C ALA A 164 -5.66 -8.06 -15.63
N LYS A 165 -5.46 -9.16 -16.36
CA LYS A 165 -6.50 -10.11 -16.76
C LYS A 165 -6.00 -11.55 -16.61
N ILE A 166 -6.95 -12.47 -16.51
CA ILE A 166 -6.66 -13.89 -16.70
C ILE A 166 -6.15 -14.05 -18.13
N GLY A 167 -5.00 -14.69 -18.29
CA GLY A 167 -4.34 -14.87 -19.57
C GLY A 167 -3.48 -13.68 -20.02
N GLY A 168 -3.31 -12.60 -19.23
CA GLY A 168 -2.43 -11.49 -19.60
C GLY A 168 -2.85 -10.10 -19.11
N PHE A 169 -2.92 -9.14 -20.04
CA PHE A 169 -3.27 -7.75 -19.81
C PHE A 169 -4.29 -7.26 -20.84
N SER A 170 -5.02 -6.20 -20.51
CA SER A 170 -6.02 -5.61 -21.42
C SER A 170 -5.43 -5.05 -22.71
N LYS A 171 -4.17 -4.60 -22.67
CA LYS A 171 -3.38 -4.13 -23.83
C LYS A 171 -1.89 -4.14 -23.52
N ALA A 172 -1.06 -4.19 -24.56
CA ALA A 172 0.37 -3.93 -24.44
C ALA A 172 0.63 -2.41 -24.37
N PRO A 173 1.59 -1.95 -23.56
CA PRO A 173 2.03 -0.57 -23.53
C PRO A 173 2.63 -0.09 -24.87
N GLU A 174 2.51 1.20 -25.15
CA GLU A 174 3.21 1.81 -26.29
C GLU A 174 4.72 1.88 -26.03
N GLN A 175 5.54 1.59 -27.06
CA GLN A 175 7.00 1.60 -26.96
C GLN A 175 7.53 2.91 -26.36
N LYS A 176 6.99 4.05 -26.80
CA LYS A 176 7.40 5.38 -26.30
C LYS A 176 7.25 5.52 -24.78
N SER A 177 6.19 4.95 -24.20
CA SER A 177 5.94 4.99 -22.76
C SER A 177 6.94 4.10 -22.01
N VAL A 178 7.30 2.97 -22.60
CA VAL A 178 8.33 2.05 -22.09
C VAL A 178 9.71 2.72 -22.11
N ASP A 179 10.09 3.35 -23.20
CA ASP A 179 11.37 4.03 -23.36
C ASP A 179 11.54 5.17 -22.33
N LEU A 180 10.48 5.94 -22.10
CA LEU A 180 10.48 7.01 -21.09
C LEU A 180 10.65 6.47 -19.66
N LEU A 181 10.00 5.35 -19.34
CA LEU A 181 10.14 4.72 -18.04
C LEU A 181 11.50 4.05 -17.87
N LEU A 182 12.04 3.43 -18.91
CA LEU A 182 13.39 2.83 -18.87
C LEU A 182 14.44 3.87 -18.48
N ALA A 183 14.43 5.06 -19.09
CA ALA A 183 15.36 6.12 -18.73
C ALA A 183 15.27 6.48 -17.23
N ARG A 184 14.05 6.58 -16.69
CA ARG A 184 13.84 6.90 -15.27
C ARG A 184 14.23 5.76 -14.32
N VAL A 185 14.05 4.50 -14.73
CA VAL A 185 14.49 3.32 -13.97
C VAL A 185 16.02 3.29 -13.89
N ILE A 186 16.71 3.58 -14.99
CA ILE A 186 18.18 3.68 -15.01
C ILE A 186 18.66 4.78 -14.06
N ASP A 187 18.06 5.96 -14.10
CA ASP A 187 18.41 7.08 -13.21
C ASP A 187 18.15 6.76 -11.73
N ALA A 188 17.18 5.93 -11.42
CA ALA A 188 16.82 5.58 -10.05
C ALA A 188 17.77 4.57 -9.38
N LYS A 189 18.65 3.91 -10.13
CA LYS A 189 19.61 2.93 -9.55
C LYS A 189 20.51 3.57 -8.49
N GLN A 190 21.03 4.76 -8.77
CA GLN A 190 21.87 5.47 -7.82
C GLN A 190 21.11 5.85 -6.56
N ASP A 191 19.87 6.32 -6.69
CA ASP A 191 18.99 6.64 -5.55
C ASP A 191 18.78 5.41 -4.64
N ALA A 192 18.61 4.21 -5.23
CA ALA A 192 18.42 2.98 -4.46
C ALA A 192 19.71 2.53 -3.73
N ILE A 193 20.87 2.66 -4.36
CA ILE A 193 22.17 2.36 -3.73
C ILE A 193 22.41 3.32 -2.55
N GLU A 194 22.17 4.61 -2.74
CA GLU A 194 22.30 5.61 -1.69
C GLU A 194 21.33 5.37 -0.54
N LEU A 195 20.10 4.95 -0.85
CA LEU A 195 19.09 4.58 0.15
C LEU A 195 19.61 3.44 1.04
N ILE A 196 20.12 2.36 0.44
CA ILE A 196 20.64 1.22 1.20
C ILE A 196 21.79 1.65 2.11
N ARG A 197 22.75 2.42 1.57
CA ARG A 197 23.90 2.91 2.33
C ARG A 197 23.49 3.84 3.46
N TRP A 198 22.55 4.75 3.21
CA TRP A 198 21.99 5.63 4.24
C TRP A 198 21.36 4.85 5.38
N LEU A 199 20.50 3.87 5.07
CA LEU A 199 19.83 3.05 6.11
C LEU A 199 20.82 2.22 6.94
N ASP A 200 21.92 1.74 6.34
CA ASP A 200 22.98 1.01 7.05
C ASP A 200 23.81 1.92 8.00
N THR A 201 23.62 3.26 7.92
CA THR A 201 24.20 4.21 8.88
C THR A 201 23.31 4.48 10.09
N LEU A 202 22.03 4.11 10.03
CA LEU A 202 21.09 4.38 11.11
C LEU A 202 21.39 3.51 12.33
N GLU A 203 21.20 4.06 13.53
CA GLU A 203 21.25 3.31 14.77
C GLU A 203 19.97 2.53 14.99
N LEU A 204 19.92 1.31 14.47
CA LEU A 204 18.80 0.40 14.68
C LEU A 204 18.97 -0.33 16.02
N PRO A 205 17.88 -0.67 16.75
CA PRO A 205 17.97 -1.50 17.93
C PRO A 205 18.69 -2.83 17.63
N ASP A 206 19.67 -3.18 18.46
CA ASP A 206 20.40 -4.45 18.31
C ASP A 206 19.69 -5.55 19.12
N GLU A 207 18.64 -6.10 18.53
CA GLU A 207 17.82 -7.13 19.13
C GLU A 207 17.88 -8.40 18.29
N LYS A 208 18.09 -9.53 18.96
CA LYS A 208 18.03 -10.86 18.36
C LYS A 208 16.83 -11.60 18.90
N GLN A 209 15.95 -12.01 17.99
CA GLN A 209 14.75 -12.75 18.34
C GLN A 209 14.67 -14.01 17.47
N PRO A 210 14.42 -15.18 18.06
CA PRO A 210 14.20 -16.39 17.27
C PRO A 210 12.82 -16.30 16.60
N PHE A 211 12.80 -16.32 15.28
CA PHE A 211 11.56 -16.42 14.50
C PHE A 211 11.77 -17.39 13.33
N THR A 212 10.69 -18.06 12.94
CA THR A 212 10.66 -18.86 11.72
C THR A 212 10.30 -17.95 10.56
N SER A 213 11.22 -17.80 9.63
CA SER A 213 10.99 -17.08 8.36
C SER A 213 10.23 -17.97 7.39
N VAL A 214 9.22 -17.42 6.71
CA VAL A 214 8.51 -18.11 5.62
C VAL A 214 8.45 -17.20 4.41
N ALA A 215 8.75 -17.73 3.22
CA ALA A 215 8.70 -16.99 1.97
C ALA A 215 8.36 -17.92 0.78
N LEU A 216 7.92 -17.30 -0.31
CA LEU A 216 7.89 -17.95 -1.60
C LEU A 216 9.32 -18.11 -2.11
N HIS A 217 9.63 -19.26 -2.75
CA HIS A 217 10.93 -19.59 -3.29
C HIS A 217 10.82 -20.09 -4.72
N HIS A 218 11.71 -19.61 -5.58
CA HIS A 218 11.92 -20.12 -6.93
C HIS A 218 13.40 -20.47 -7.11
N ASP A 219 13.68 -21.60 -7.80
CA ASP A 219 15.06 -22.09 -7.89
C ASP A 219 15.99 -21.17 -8.69
N ASP A 220 15.46 -20.51 -9.73
CA ASP A 220 16.25 -19.76 -10.71
C ASP A 220 16.22 -18.24 -10.51
N GLU A 221 15.30 -17.70 -9.68
CA GLU A 221 15.10 -16.25 -9.54
C GLU A 221 14.61 -15.86 -8.15
N TYR A 222 14.78 -14.61 -7.78
CA TYR A 222 14.18 -14.06 -6.57
C TYR A 222 12.66 -14.04 -6.75
N ALA A 223 11.96 -14.81 -5.92
CA ALA A 223 10.55 -15.09 -6.10
C ALA A 223 9.68 -13.84 -5.89
N LEU A 224 8.74 -13.60 -6.81
CA LEU A 224 7.72 -12.56 -6.72
C LEU A 224 6.30 -13.15 -6.70
N ASN A 225 5.95 -13.93 -7.70
CA ASN A 225 4.59 -14.40 -7.95
C ASN A 225 4.51 -15.86 -8.40
N GLU A 226 5.62 -16.56 -8.42
CA GLU A 226 5.73 -17.98 -8.77
C GLU A 226 6.70 -18.68 -7.82
N GLY A 227 6.43 -19.94 -7.47
CA GLY A 227 7.31 -20.74 -6.63
C GLY A 227 6.57 -21.68 -5.68
N ARG A 228 7.31 -22.15 -4.69
CA ARG A 228 6.83 -22.98 -3.57
C ARG A 228 7.09 -22.28 -2.24
N LEU A 229 6.45 -22.71 -1.18
CA LEU A 229 6.63 -22.12 0.14
C LEU A 229 7.75 -22.82 0.89
N ILE A 230 8.71 -22.06 1.39
CA ILE A 230 9.81 -22.58 2.21
C ILE A 230 9.90 -21.83 3.55
N SER A 231 10.58 -22.48 4.52
CA SER A 231 10.97 -21.84 5.78
C SER A 231 12.40 -22.19 6.16
N ASP A 232 12.98 -21.40 7.07
CA ASP A 232 14.26 -21.72 7.71
C ASP A 232 14.15 -22.84 8.78
N ASP A 233 12.94 -23.31 9.07
CA ASP A 233 12.65 -24.45 9.97
C ASP A 233 12.28 -25.75 9.17
N GLY A 234 12.63 -25.78 7.88
CA GLY A 234 12.55 -26.99 7.06
C GLY A 234 11.22 -27.22 6.32
N LEU A 235 10.29 -26.28 6.32
CA LEU A 235 9.11 -26.36 5.44
C LEU A 235 9.55 -26.21 3.99
N ASP A 236 9.06 -27.09 3.11
CA ASP A 236 9.20 -27.00 1.65
C ASP A 236 7.98 -27.67 1.01
N ILE A 237 6.97 -26.88 0.62
CA ILE A 237 5.66 -27.36 0.17
C ILE A 237 5.17 -26.64 -1.08
N ALA A 238 4.31 -27.29 -1.85
CA ALA A 238 3.56 -26.64 -2.90
C ALA A 238 2.55 -25.62 -2.31
N ILE A 239 2.25 -24.56 -3.05
CA ILE A 239 1.27 -23.54 -2.61
C ILE A 239 -0.14 -24.12 -2.38
N SER A 240 -0.46 -25.24 -3.03
CA SER A 240 -1.73 -25.98 -2.84
C SER A 240 -1.83 -26.66 -1.48
N GLU A 241 -0.72 -26.86 -0.78
CA GLU A 241 -0.65 -27.51 0.53
C GLU A 241 -0.72 -26.49 1.68
N PHE A 242 -0.81 -25.20 1.38
CA PHE A 242 -0.83 -24.12 2.36
C PHE A 242 -1.80 -24.40 3.53
N GLU A 243 -3.05 -24.73 3.23
CA GLU A 243 -4.07 -24.97 4.26
C GLU A 243 -3.80 -26.24 5.12
N ASN A 244 -2.83 -27.08 4.79
CA ASN A 244 -2.44 -28.21 5.64
C ASN A 244 -1.62 -27.75 6.84
N HIS A 245 -0.78 -26.73 6.66
CA HIS A 245 0.18 -26.22 7.64
C HIS A 245 -0.23 -24.88 8.25
N PHE A 246 -0.84 -23.99 7.46
CA PHE A 246 -1.24 -22.66 7.90
C PHE A 246 -2.73 -22.63 8.27
N LYS A 247 -3.02 -22.14 9.48
CA LYS A 247 -4.40 -22.07 9.98
C LYS A 247 -4.71 -20.67 10.48
N GLU A 248 -5.76 -20.06 9.96
CA GLU A 248 -6.28 -18.82 10.51
C GLU A 248 -7.12 -19.08 11.76
N LYS A 249 -6.93 -18.22 12.76
CA LYS A 249 -7.62 -18.26 14.05
C LYS A 249 -8.19 -16.91 14.37
N HIS A 250 -9.46 -16.88 14.78
CA HIS A 250 -10.08 -15.68 15.35
C HIS A 250 -9.61 -15.46 16.79
N ILE A 251 -9.20 -14.22 17.09
CA ILE A 251 -8.81 -13.77 18.42
C ILE A 251 -9.82 -12.73 18.90
N GLU A 252 -10.33 -12.85 20.11
CA GLU A 252 -11.43 -12.07 20.64
C GLU A 252 -11.21 -10.54 20.58
N HIS A 253 -9.97 -10.08 20.76
CA HIS A 253 -9.63 -8.66 20.78
C HIS A 253 -9.33 -8.06 19.40
N SER A 254 -9.41 -8.84 18.30
CA SER A 254 -9.04 -8.40 16.97
C SER A 254 -10.08 -8.82 15.93
N THR A 255 -10.45 -7.90 15.03
CA THR A 255 -11.25 -8.21 13.83
C THR A 255 -10.42 -8.82 12.71
N ALA A 256 -9.08 -8.76 12.79
CA ALA A 256 -8.18 -9.48 11.89
C ALA A 256 -7.98 -10.91 12.39
N LEU A 257 -7.88 -11.86 11.44
CA LEU A 257 -7.50 -13.23 11.76
C LEU A 257 -5.99 -13.34 12.01
N TYR A 258 -5.59 -14.29 12.83
CA TYR A 258 -4.20 -14.67 13.08
C TYR A 258 -3.89 -15.96 12.35
N SER A 259 -2.99 -15.93 11.38
CA SER A 259 -2.51 -17.15 10.72
C SER A 259 -1.32 -17.71 11.48
N LEU A 260 -1.34 -19.03 11.74
CA LEU A 260 -0.29 -19.74 12.47
C LEU A 260 0.23 -20.90 11.62
N LEU A 261 1.54 -21.09 11.60
CA LEU A 261 2.21 -22.24 11.00
C LEU A 261 2.32 -23.37 12.03
N ASP A 262 1.61 -24.46 11.81
CA ASP A 262 1.55 -25.59 12.76
C ASP A 262 1.31 -25.13 14.22
N GLY A 263 0.45 -24.13 14.37
CA GLY A 263 0.07 -23.54 15.67
C GLY A 263 1.04 -22.54 16.26
N LYS A 264 2.11 -22.14 15.55
CA LYS A 264 3.13 -21.19 16.02
C LYS A 264 3.14 -19.90 15.20
N PRO A 265 3.52 -18.76 15.83
CA PRO A 265 3.81 -17.53 15.10
C PRO A 265 5.00 -17.69 14.15
N TYR A 266 4.95 -17.00 13.02
CA TYR A 266 6.02 -16.97 12.03
C TYR A 266 6.14 -15.58 11.39
N LEU A 267 7.24 -15.34 10.69
CA LEU A 267 7.53 -14.08 10.01
C LEU A 267 7.40 -14.25 8.51
N VAL A 268 6.67 -13.35 7.87
CA VAL A 268 6.68 -13.15 6.42
C VAL A 268 7.06 -11.71 6.07
N GLY A 269 7.51 -11.48 4.85
CA GLY A 269 7.85 -10.15 4.35
C GLY A 269 9.31 -9.97 4.01
N PRO A 270 9.79 -8.74 3.85
CA PRO A 270 11.12 -8.45 3.28
C PRO A 270 12.27 -9.14 4.00
N LEU A 271 12.26 -9.13 5.34
CA LEU A 271 13.32 -9.79 6.12
C LEU A 271 13.34 -11.31 5.90
N ALA A 272 12.16 -11.96 5.93
CA ALA A 272 12.06 -13.39 5.67
C ALA A 272 12.50 -13.73 4.24
N ARG A 273 12.09 -12.95 3.23
CA ARG A 273 12.48 -13.15 1.84
C ARG A 273 13.98 -13.04 1.64
N VAL A 274 14.61 -11.96 2.14
CA VAL A 274 16.06 -11.77 2.00
C VAL A 274 16.82 -12.85 2.77
N ASN A 275 16.37 -13.25 3.95
CA ASN A 275 16.99 -14.34 4.71
C ASN A 275 16.99 -15.67 3.93
N LEU A 276 15.88 -16.01 3.28
CA LEU A 276 15.70 -17.30 2.60
C LEU A 276 16.20 -17.31 1.15
N ASN A 277 16.14 -16.17 0.46
CA ASN A 277 16.33 -16.10 -0.99
C ASN A 277 17.47 -15.18 -1.45
N SER A 278 18.36 -14.75 -0.56
CA SER A 278 19.48 -13.86 -0.95
C SER A 278 20.40 -14.46 -2.02
N ALA A 279 20.47 -15.78 -2.13
CA ALA A 279 21.23 -16.48 -3.17
C ALA A 279 20.72 -16.18 -4.59
N GLN A 280 19.43 -15.97 -4.77
CA GLN A 280 18.76 -15.68 -6.05
C GLN A 280 18.79 -14.20 -6.45
N LEU A 281 19.29 -13.32 -5.59
CA LEU A 281 19.47 -11.90 -5.92
C LEU A 281 20.53 -11.72 -7.00
N PRO A 282 20.44 -10.68 -7.86
CA PRO A 282 21.49 -10.32 -8.81
C PRO A 282 22.85 -10.07 -8.13
N ASP A 283 23.93 -10.28 -8.86
CA ASP A 283 25.29 -10.12 -8.32
C ASP A 283 25.57 -8.70 -7.86
N GLU A 284 25.04 -7.69 -8.54
CA GLU A 284 25.13 -6.28 -8.14
C GLU A 284 24.54 -6.05 -6.74
N VAL A 285 23.38 -6.64 -6.46
CA VAL A 285 22.74 -6.55 -5.14
C VAL A 285 23.55 -7.30 -4.09
N LYS A 286 23.99 -8.54 -4.40
CA LYS A 286 24.81 -9.34 -3.48
C LYS A 286 26.15 -8.66 -3.16
N ASN A 287 26.76 -7.98 -4.13
CA ASN A 287 28.00 -7.24 -3.92
C ASN A 287 27.77 -6.06 -2.97
N LEU A 288 26.72 -5.28 -3.19
CA LEU A 288 26.37 -4.19 -2.28
C LEU A 288 26.07 -4.70 -0.85
N MET A 289 25.32 -5.81 -0.72
CA MET A 289 25.03 -6.43 0.59
C MET A 289 26.30 -6.83 1.35
N ARG A 290 27.38 -7.26 0.66
CA ARG A 290 28.67 -7.59 1.31
C ARG A 290 29.34 -6.37 1.92
N GLU A 291 29.16 -5.18 1.36
CA GLU A 291 29.71 -3.91 1.86
C GLU A 291 29.03 -3.42 3.13
N LEU A 292 27.74 -3.79 3.37
CA LEU A 292 26.96 -3.31 4.51
C LEU A 292 27.51 -3.81 5.85
N LYS A 293 27.30 -3.02 6.91
CA LYS A 293 27.49 -3.45 8.30
C LYS A 293 26.51 -4.54 8.68
N THR A 294 25.25 -4.33 8.28
CA THR A 294 24.16 -5.30 8.48
C THR A 294 24.37 -6.53 7.63
N LYS A 295 24.31 -7.70 8.26
CA LYS A 295 24.50 -9.00 7.59
C LYS A 295 23.21 -9.80 7.53
N PHE A 296 23.05 -10.54 6.45
CA PHE A 296 21.94 -11.48 6.23
C PHE A 296 22.49 -12.90 6.03
N PRO A 297 21.76 -13.95 6.49
CA PRO A 297 20.47 -13.90 7.19
C PRO A 297 20.56 -13.21 8.55
N SER A 298 19.48 -12.55 8.96
CA SER A 298 19.41 -11.80 10.22
C SER A 298 18.22 -12.24 11.08
N GLN A 299 18.45 -12.30 12.39
CA GLN A 299 17.41 -12.52 13.40
C GLN A 299 16.99 -11.22 14.10
N ASN A 300 17.44 -10.07 13.62
CA ASN A 300 16.99 -8.77 14.10
C ASN A 300 15.86 -8.24 13.22
N MET A 301 14.65 -8.15 13.77
CA MET A 301 13.47 -7.70 13.04
C MET A 301 13.61 -6.26 12.50
N PHE A 302 14.41 -5.40 13.17
CA PHE A 302 14.61 -4.01 12.71
C PHE A 302 15.45 -3.93 11.44
N HIS A 303 16.16 -4.98 11.03
CA HIS A 303 16.82 -5.07 9.74
C HIS A 303 15.84 -5.18 8.55
N SER A 304 14.55 -5.34 8.81
CA SER A 304 13.48 -5.32 7.80
C SER A 304 13.49 -4.05 6.95
N ILE A 305 13.85 -2.88 7.51
CA ILE A 305 13.93 -1.63 6.76
C ILE A 305 15.05 -1.67 5.70
N ILE A 306 16.20 -2.29 6.02
CA ILE A 306 17.32 -2.49 5.08
C ILE A 306 16.95 -3.54 4.03
N ALA A 307 16.29 -4.63 4.44
CA ALA A 307 15.78 -5.64 3.50
C ALA A 307 14.83 -5.03 2.45
N ARG A 308 13.94 -4.11 2.85
CA ARG A 308 13.08 -3.37 1.93
C ARG A 308 13.87 -2.52 0.93
N ALA A 309 14.93 -1.87 1.36
CA ALA A 309 15.77 -1.08 0.46
C ALA A 309 16.54 -1.98 -0.53
N ILE A 310 17.00 -3.15 -0.08
CA ILE A 310 17.63 -4.17 -0.95
C ILE A 310 16.62 -4.61 -2.02
N GLU A 311 15.36 -4.82 -1.66
CA GLU A 311 14.30 -5.20 -2.59
C GLU A 311 13.90 -4.06 -3.54
N ILE A 312 13.99 -2.79 -3.14
CA ILE A 312 13.85 -1.66 -4.08
C ILE A 312 14.95 -1.72 -5.16
N TYR A 313 16.20 -1.93 -4.75
CA TYR A 313 17.29 -2.01 -5.72
C TYR A 313 17.16 -3.22 -6.65
N PHE A 314 16.82 -4.39 -6.10
CA PHE A 314 16.46 -5.57 -6.89
C PHE A 314 15.35 -5.28 -7.90
N ALA A 315 14.25 -4.67 -7.44
CA ALA A 315 13.08 -4.38 -8.30
C ALA A 315 13.41 -3.37 -9.42
N ILE A 316 14.30 -2.42 -9.17
CA ILE A 316 14.81 -1.49 -10.18
C ILE A 316 15.64 -2.23 -11.25
N LEU A 317 16.54 -3.12 -10.85
CA LEU A 317 17.34 -3.92 -11.80
C LEU A 317 16.46 -4.88 -12.61
N GLU A 318 15.49 -5.51 -11.98
CA GLU A 318 14.55 -6.41 -12.66
C GLU A 318 13.64 -5.62 -13.63
N ALA A 319 13.18 -4.42 -13.22
CA ALA A 319 12.40 -3.54 -14.09
C ALA A 319 13.22 -3.07 -15.30
N GLU A 320 14.48 -2.67 -15.13
CA GLU A 320 15.38 -2.33 -16.22
C GLU A 320 15.49 -3.47 -17.23
N LYS A 321 15.84 -4.66 -16.78
CA LYS A 321 15.96 -5.87 -17.61
C LYS A 321 14.71 -6.13 -18.45
N HIS A 322 13.52 -5.99 -17.85
CA HIS A 322 12.26 -6.25 -18.55
C HIS A 322 11.86 -5.11 -19.50
N LEU A 323 12.18 -3.86 -19.18
CA LEU A 323 11.96 -2.71 -20.06
C LEU A 323 12.93 -2.71 -21.25
N GLU A 324 14.20 -3.05 -21.04
CA GLU A 324 15.19 -3.18 -22.13
C GLU A 324 14.82 -4.28 -23.13
N SER A 325 14.29 -5.40 -22.64
CA SER A 325 13.87 -6.51 -23.50
C SER A 325 12.45 -6.37 -24.03
N TYR A 326 11.75 -5.28 -23.71
CA TYR A 326 10.36 -5.08 -24.12
C TYR A 326 10.22 -5.01 -25.65
N GLN A 327 9.22 -5.72 -26.14
CA GLN A 327 8.73 -5.61 -27.52
C GLN A 327 7.21 -5.54 -27.48
N THR A 328 6.65 -4.58 -28.20
CA THR A 328 5.19 -4.47 -28.29
C THR A 328 4.60 -5.72 -28.96
N THR A 329 3.40 -6.10 -28.55
CA THR A 329 2.70 -7.27 -29.09
C THR A 329 1.21 -6.99 -29.26
N ASP A 330 0.61 -7.58 -30.28
CA ASP A 330 -0.85 -7.59 -30.44
C ASP A 330 -1.52 -8.66 -29.56
N LEU A 331 -0.73 -9.62 -29.04
CA LEU A 331 -1.21 -10.71 -28.19
C LEU A 331 -0.90 -10.44 -26.72
N ALA A 332 -1.50 -9.39 -26.16
CA ALA A 332 -1.34 -9.05 -24.75
C ALA A 332 -2.16 -9.94 -23.80
N CYS A 333 -3.16 -10.66 -24.31
CA CYS A 333 -4.01 -11.57 -23.55
C CYS A 333 -4.33 -12.82 -24.37
N LEU A 334 -4.28 -13.98 -23.71
CA LEU A 334 -4.61 -15.28 -24.32
C LEU A 334 -6.12 -15.53 -24.28
N THR A 335 -6.59 -16.33 -25.25
CA THR A 335 -7.92 -16.94 -25.21
C THR A 335 -7.85 -18.31 -24.54
N PHE A 336 -8.84 -18.66 -23.74
CA PHE A 336 -8.93 -19.92 -23.03
C PHE A 336 -10.40 -20.31 -22.82
N GLU A 337 -10.65 -21.53 -22.40
CA GLU A 337 -11.97 -22.01 -22.01
C GLU A 337 -12.09 -22.07 -20.50
N THR A 338 -13.29 -21.81 -19.95
CA THR A 338 -13.57 -21.95 -18.53
C THR A 338 -13.74 -23.40 -18.14
N LYS A 339 -13.31 -23.74 -16.93
CA LYS A 339 -13.44 -25.09 -16.34
C LYS A 339 -13.87 -24.95 -14.88
N ALA A 340 -14.63 -25.94 -14.39
CA ALA A 340 -14.83 -26.08 -12.95
C ALA A 340 -13.57 -26.64 -12.28
N GLY A 341 -13.29 -26.20 -11.07
CA GLY A 341 -12.16 -26.71 -10.29
C GLY A 341 -11.78 -25.82 -9.13
N THR A 342 -10.75 -26.25 -8.41
CA THR A 342 -10.10 -25.51 -7.33
C THR A 342 -8.70 -25.11 -7.77
N GLY A 343 -8.35 -23.83 -7.60
CA GLY A 343 -7.03 -23.32 -7.93
C GLY A 343 -6.44 -22.47 -6.82
N TYR A 344 -5.12 -22.44 -6.81
CA TYR A 344 -4.31 -21.78 -5.79
C TYR A 344 -3.37 -20.78 -6.45
N GLY A 345 -3.20 -19.64 -5.81
CA GLY A 345 -2.24 -18.61 -6.22
C GLY A 345 -1.54 -18.04 -5.00
N CYS A 346 -0.25 -17.84 -5.12
CA CYS A 346 0.57 -17.27 -4.07
C CYS A 346 1.54 -16.27 -4.67
N SER A 347 1.69 -15.13 -4.03
CA SER A 347 2.64 -14.11 -4.44
C SER A 347 3.22 -13.37 -3.24
N GLU A 348 4.35 -12.70 -3.44
CA GLU A 348 5.03 -11.93 -2.41
C GLU A 348 4.55 -10.47 -2.44
N ALA A 349 3.46 -10.16 -1.75
CA ALA A 349 3.10 -8.76 -1.52
C ALA A 349 4.26 -8.03 -0.82
N PRO A 350 4.35 -6.69 -0.88
CA PRO A 350 5.42 -5.95 -0.19
C PRO A 350 5.60 -6.35 1.27
N ARG A 351 4.53 -6.76 1.94
CA ARG A 351 4.50 -7.14 3.36
C ARG A 351 4.63 -8.63 3.63
N GLY A 352 4.72 -9.46 2.58
CA GLY A 352 4.90 -10.92 2.67
C GLY A 352 3.94 -11.70 1.81
N ILE A 353 3.84 -12.99 2.07
CA ILE A 353 3.04 -13.94 1.30
C ILE A 353 1.57 -13.52 1.29
N LEU A 354 1.00 -13.47 0.10
CA LEU A 354 -0.43 -13.33 -0.15
C LEU A 354 -0.94 -14.58 -0.87
N TRP A 355 -1.71 -15.38 -0.16
CA TRP A 355 -2.21 -16.65 -0.67
C TRP A 355 -3.71 -16.58 -0.94
N HIS A 356 -4.13 -17.13 -2.11
CA HIS A 356 -5.52 -17.19 -2.55
C HIS A 356 -5.90 -18.61 -2.95
N ARG A 357 -7.14 -19.00 -2.65
CA ARG A 357 -7.82 -20.16 -3.21
C ARG A 357 -9.16 -19.74 -3.79
N TYR A 358 -9.46 -20.26 -4.97
CA TYR A 358 -10.78 -20.13 -5.57
C TYR A 358 -11.32 -21.50 -5.97
N ASP A 359 -12.62 -21.73 -5.68
CA ASP A 359 -13.40 -22.81 -6.24
C ASP A 359 -14.32 -22.19 -7.31
N MET A 360 -14.36 -22.76 -8.52
CA MET A 360 -15.12 -22.21 -9.65
C MET A 360 -16.04 -23.25 -10.29
N ASP A 361 -17.18 -22.79 -10.81
CA ASP A 361 -18.08 -23.62 -11.60
C ASP A 361 -17.67 -23.66 -13.10
N GLU A 362 -18.36 -24.50 -13.92
CA GLU A 362 -18.10 -24.65 -15.36
C GLU A 362 -18.31 -23.36 -16.15
N GLN A 363 -19.11 -22.43 -15.64
CA GLN A 363 -19.36 -21.13 -16.25
C GLN A 363 -18.30 -20.08 -15.87
N GLY A 364 -17.29 -20.47 -15.07
CA GLY A 364 -16.26 -19.59 -14.58
C GLY A 364 -16.74 -18.60 -13.51
N ARG A 365 -17.73 -18.99 -12.70
CA ARG A 365 -18.18 -18.23 -11.54
C ARG A 365 -17.53 -18.75 -10.27
N VAL A 366 -17.10 -17.86 -9.41
CA VAL A 366 -16.55 -18.19 -8.10
C VAL A 366 -17.65 -18.78 -7.22
N THR A 367 -17.46 -19.99 -6.74
CA THR A 367 -18.35 -20.64 -5.76
C THR A 367 -17.83 -20.48 -4.34
N LYS A 368 -16.52 -20.35 -4.16
CA LYS A 368 -15.87 -20.06 -2.88
C LYS A 368 -14.55 -19.33 -3.11
N ALA A 369 -14.22 -18.42 -2.22
CA ALA A 369 -12.92 -17.74 -2.18
C ALA A 369 -12.33 -17.80 -0.77
N VAL A 370 -11.01 -17.95 -0.67
CA VAL A 370 -10.22 -17.80 0.58
C VAL A 370 -9.01 -16.94 0.26
N ILE A 371 -8.75 -15.93 1.09
CA ILE A 371 -7.67 -14.97 0.91
C ILE A 371 -6.94 -14.79 2.23
N VAL A 372 -5.67 -15.19 2.29
CA VAL A 372 -4.84 -15.06 3.49
C VAL A 372 -3.75 -14.00 3.25
N PRO A 373 -3.93 -12.77 3.76
CA PRO A 373 -3.00 -11.68 3.55
C PRO A 373 -1.80 -11.72 4.51
N PRO A 374 -0.69 -11.06 4.16
CA PRO A 374 0.53 -11.10 4.97
C PRO A 374 0.36 -10.48 6.38
N THR A 375 -0.54 -9.51 6.55
CA THR A 375 -0.77 -8.91 7.87
C THR A 375 -1.44 -9.88 8.82
N SER A 376 -2.40 -10.71 8.39
CA SER A 376 -2.94 -11.82 9.19
C SER A 376 -1.84 -12.82 9.59
N GLN A 377 -0.88 -13.06 8.71
CA GLN A 377 0.23 -13.98 8.95
C GLN A 377 1.23 -13.44 9.97
N ASN A 378 1.45 -12.14 10.01
CA ASN A 378 2.37 -11.50 10.94
C ASN A 378 1.74 -11.13 12.30
N GLN A 379 0.42 -11.14 12.48
CA GLN A 379 -0.25 -10.62 13.69
C GLN A 379 0.28 -11.25 14.99
N ALA A 380 0.32 -12.57 15.05
CA ALA A 380 0.82 -13.27 16.22
C ALA A 380 2.31 -12.98 16.49
N ARG A 381 3.11 -12.82 15.41
CA ARG A 381 4.52 -12.49 15.51
C ARG A 381 4.74 -11.07 16.01
N ILE A 382 3.95 -10.11 15.55
CA ILE A 382 4.00 -8.71 15.99
C ILE A 382 3.78 -8.63 17.51
N GLU A 383 2.75 -9.29 18.04
CA GLU A 383 2.48 -9.29 19.48
C GLU A 383 3.64 -9.91 20.27
N GLN A 384 4.20 -11.03 19.80
CA GLN A 384 5.35 -11.65 20.42
C GLN A 384 6.58 -10.73 20.39
N ASP A 385 6.86 -10.08 19.25
CA ASP A 385 7.99 -9.18 19.15
C ASP A 385 7.84 -7.91 19.99
N ILE A 386 6.64 -7.39 20.16
CA ILE A 386 6.40 -6.29 21.12
C ILE A 386 6.76 -6.75 22.55
N GLN A 387 6.33 -7.94 22.94
CA GLN A 387 6.61 -8.50 24.27
C GLN A 387 8.11 -8.69 24.49
N ASP A 388 8.80 -9.32 23.55
CA ASP A 388 10.22 -9.64 23.63
C ASP A 388 11.06 -8.35 23.58
N SER A 389 10.76 -7.44 22.66
CA SER A 389 11.47 -6.18 22.47
C SER A 389 11.32 -5.24 23.65
N LEU A 390 10.12 -5.11 24.23
CA LEU A 390 9.91 -4.32 25.46
C LEU A 390 10.66 -4.93 26.66
N SER A 391 10.72 -6.27 26.75
CA SER A 391 11.47 -6.94 27.80
C SER A 391 12.98 -6.70 27.67
N ASN A 392 13.50 -6.65 26.43
CA ASN A 392 14.90 -6.33 26.15
C ASN A 392 15.21 -4.84 26.36
N PHE A 393 14.30 -3.95 25.98
CA PHE A 393 14.42 -2.51 26.18
C PHE A 393 14.45 -2.15 27.67
N GLY A 394 13.73 -2.90 28.50
CA GLY A 394 13.64 -2.71 29.97
C GLY A 394 12.34 -1.99 30.37
N LEU A 395 11.59 -2.65 31.27
CA LEU A 395 10.26 -2.18 31.69
C LEU A 395 10.30 -1.07 32.75
N ASP A 396 11.48 -0.55 33.11
CA ASP A 396 11.69 0.56 34.05
C ASP A 396 11.67 1.95 33.38
N HIS A 397 11.53 2.01 32.04
CA HIS A 397 11.45 3.24 31.28
C HIS A 397 10.13 3.98 31.51
N SER A 398 10.08 5.25 31.13
CA SER A 398 8.85 6.03 31.21
C SER A 398 7.73 5.40 30.37
N LYS A 399 6.48 5.68 30.74
CA LYS A 399 5.30 5.22 29.98
C LYS A 399 5.35 5.63 28.52
N ASP A 400 5.84 6.84 28.22
CA ASP A 400 5.96 7.35 26.86
C ASP A 400 7.07 6.64 26.08
N ASP A 401 8.21 6.35 26.71
CA ASP A 401 9.30 5.60 26.06
C ASP A 401 8.85 4.17 25.71
N LEU A 402 8.20 3.49 26.65
CA LEU A 402 7.64 2.14 26.43
C LEU A 402 6.60 2.15 25.30
N ARG A 403 5.74 3.16 25.26
CA ARG A 403 4.75 3.35 24.19
C ARG A 403 5.42 3.53 22.84
N LEU A 404 6.36 4.47 22.73
CA LEU A 404 7.06 4.76 21.48
C LEU A 404 7.85 3.57 20.98
N HIS A 405 8.47 2.80 21.89
CA HIS A 405 9.20 1.58 21.54
C HIS A 405 8.26 0.50 20.98
N ALA A 406 7.12 0.24 21.62
CA ALA A 406 6.12 -0.70 21.12
C ALA A 406 5.54 -0.28 19.75
N GLU A 407 5.23 1.02 19.58
CA GLU A 407 4.77 1.54 18.30
C GLU A 407 5.83 1.41 17.19
N LYS A 408 7.13 1.56 17.51
CA LYS A 408 8.24 1.35 16.57
C LYS A 408 8.29 -0.11 16.11
N VAL A 409 8.11 -1.07 17.01
CA VAL A 409 8.02 -2.50 16.65
C VAL A 409 6.86 -2.73 15.68
N ILE A 410 5.67 -2.23 15.96
CA ILE A 410 4.49 -2.39 15.09
C ILE A 410 4.77 -1.79 13.70
N ARG A 411 5.26 -0.56 13.62
CA ARG A 411 5.51 0.14 12.35
C ARG A 411 6.59 -0.53 11.52
N ASN A 412 7.57 -1.19 12.15
CA ASN A 412 8.61 -1.93 11.44
C ASN A 412 8.05 -3.07 10.57
N TYR A 413 6.92 -3.67 10.97
CA TYR A 413 6.22 -4.68 10.19
C TYR A 413 5.44 -4.12 9.00
N ASP A 414 5.18 -2.79 8.97
CA ASP A 414 4.34 -2.16 7.95
C ASP A 414 2.94 -2.82 7.86
N PRO A 415 2.20 -2.94 8.97
CA PRO A 415 0.94 -3.66 8.92
C PRO A 415 -0.07 -2.96 8.02
N CYS A 416 -0.66 -3.71 7.08
CA CYS A 416 -1.82 -3.29 6.30
C CYS A 416 -3.07 -3.85 6.99
N ILE A 417 -3.60 -3.09 7.93
CA ILE A 417 -4.68 -3.55 8.82
C ILE A 417 -5.95 -3.83 8.01
N SER A 418 -6.31 -2.93 7.10
CA SER A 418 -7.47 -3.12 6.22
C SER A 418 -7.38 -4.40 5.38
N CYS A 419 -6.18 -4.90 5.07
CA CYS A 419 -6.02 -6.16 4.35
C CYS A 419 -6.39 -7.38 5.20
N ALA A 420 -6.21 -7.30 6.52
CA ALA A 420 -6.35 -8.43 7.44
C ALA A 420 -7.79 -8.62 7.98
N THR A 421 -8.72 -7.72 7.64
CA THR A 421 -10.09 -7.74 8.16
C THR A 421 -11.04 -8.43 7.18
N HIS A 422 -11.20 -9.76 7.31
CA HIS A 422 -11.99 -10.59 6.38
C HIS A 422 -13.29 -11.14 6.95
N PHE A 423 -13.58 -10.92 8.22
CA PHE A 423 -14.60 -11.66 8.96
C PHE A 423 -16.02 -11.07 8.90
N LEU A 424 -17.07 -11.91 9.13
CA LEU A 424 -18.47 -11.56 9.00
C LEU A 424 -19.21 -11.67 10.33
N ASP A 425 -19.48 -10.52 10.99
CA ASP A 425 -20.63 -10.40 11.91
C ASP A 425 -21.18 -8.97 11.90
N LEU A 426 -22.46 -8.78 11.60
CA LEU A 426 -23.03 -7.50 11.19
C LEU A 426 -24.07 -6.97 12.18
N LYS A 427 -23.88 -5.73 12.70
CA LYS A 427 -24.96 -4.91 13.32
C LYS A 427 -24.97 -3.48 12.78
N LEU A 428 -26.11 -3.04 12.25
CA LEU A 428 -26.34 -1.76 11.56
C LEU A 428 -27.02 -0.70 12.46
N ILE A 429 -26.51 0.57 12.44
CA ILE A 429 -27.17 1.75 13.04
C ILE A 429 -27.07 2.97 12.11
N ARG A 430 -28.18 3.72 11.87
CA ARG A 430 -28.29 4.90 10.98
C ARG A 430 -28.48 6.21 11.75
N LEU A 431 -27.95 7.35 11.22
CA LEU A 431 -28.27 8.73 11.65
C LEU A 431 -28.29 9.74 10.47
N ALA A 432 -29.00 10.89 10.62
CA ALA A 432 -29.50 11.79 9.57
C ALA A 432 -28.86 13.21 9.50
N ASN A 433 -29.06 13.92 8.37
CA ASN A 433 -28.45 15.14 7.79
C ASN A 433 -28.88 16.54 8.29
N THR A 434 -28.05 17.59 8.01
CA THR A 434 -28.48 18.99 7.67
C THR A 434 -27.37 19.83 6.99
N GLU A 435 -27.73 20.83 6.14
CA GLU A 435 -26.90 21.62 5.20
C GLU A 435 -26.53 23.07 5.63
N ASN A 436 -25.51 23.73 5.02
CA ASN A 436 -25.53 25.16 4.62
C ASN A 436 -24.30 25.72 3.80
N LYS A 437 -24.37 27.00 3.34
CA LYS A 437 -23.78 27.69 2.18
C LYS A 437 -22.66 28.69 2.51
N GLU A 438 -21.64 28.83 1.62
CA GLU A 438 -20.90 30.03 1.13
C GLU A 438 -19.47 29.73 0.65
N ALA A 439 -19.15 29.94 -0.64
CA ALA A 439 -17.82 30.32 -1.17
C ALA A 439 -17.80 30.47 -2.68
N THR A 440 -17.48 31.67 -3.19
CA THR A 440 -17.30 31.90 -4.63
C THR A 440 -16.40 33.13 -4.86
N ALA A 441 -15.09 32.98 -5.09
CA ALA A 441 -14.23 34.06 -5.62
C ALA A 441 -12.74 33.71 -5.98
N MET A 442 -12.28 32.46 -6.05
CA MET A 442 -10.82 32.17 -6.09
C MET A 442 -10.21 31.63 -7.39
N LEU A 443 -10.99 31.36 -8.44
CA LEU A 443 -10.48 30.58 -9.60
C LEU A 443 -10.25 31.35 -10.92
N ALA A 444 -10.21 32.67 -10.92
CA ALA A 444 -10.24 33.47 -12.16
C ALA A 444 -8.93 33.57 -12.98
N ASN A 445 -7.80 32.94 -12.57
CA ASN A 445 -6.51 33.09 -13.26
C ASN A 445 -5.68 31.79 -13.31
N VAL A 446 -6.14 30.77 -14.05
CA VAL A 446 -5.41 29.51 -14.22
C VAL A 446 -4.63 29.49 -15.54
N VAL A 447 -3.30 29.31 -15.49
CA VAL A 447 -2.44 29.04 -16.65
C VAL A 447 -2.40 27.52 -16.91
N LEU A 448 -2.81 27.10 -18.11
CA LEU A 448 -3.15 25.70 -18.44
C LEU A 448 -2.00 24.81 -18.94
N SER A 449 -0.73 25.21 -18.89
CA SER A 449 0.34 24.44 -19.54
C SER A 449 0.73 23.13 -18.81
N ARG A 450 0.52 23.04 -17.49
CA ARG A 450 0.72 21.84 -16.66
C ARG A 450 -0.30 21.85 -15.53
N ALA A 451 -1.58 21.69 -15.87
CA ALA A 451 -2.67 21.75 -14.91
C ALA A 451 -3.34 20.38 -14.71
N ALA A 452 -3.79 20.10 -13.49
CA ALA A 452 -4.56 18.91 -13.17
C ALA A 452 -5.80 19.21 -12.31
N ILE A 453 -6.87 18.46 -12.55
CA ILE A 453 -8.03 18.37 -11.66
C ILE A 453 -8.10 16.95 -11.12
N ILE A 454 -8.04 16.81 -9.82
CA ILE A 454 -7.92 15.52 -9.13
C ILE A 454 -9.15 15.32 -8.25
N GLY A 455 -9.94 14.27 -8.51
CA GLY A 455 -11.01 13.83 -7.61
C GLY A 455 -10.46 12.89 -6.55
N ILE A 456 -10.59 13.24 -5.28
CA ILE A 456 -10.27 12.35 -4.15
C ILE A 456 -11.54 11.71 -3.64
N GLY A 457 -11.44 10.45 -3.23
CA GLY A 457 -12.58 9.72 -2.66
C GLY A 457 -12.35 8.23 -2.57
N SER A 458 -13.42 7.50 -2.35
CA SER A 458 -13.45 6.03 -2.37
C SER A 458 -14.79 5.54 -2.95
N PRO A 459 -14.91 4.23 -3.29
CA PRO A 459 -16.18 3.69 -3.78
C PRO A 459 -17.32 3.68 -2.75
N ALA A 460 -17.05 4.02 -1.49
CA ALA A 460 -18.07 4.08 -0.45
C ALA A 460 -19.09 5.18 -0.72
N LYS A 461 -20.37 4.88 -0.53
CA LYS A 461 -21.47 5.82 -0.75
C LYS A 461 -21.27 7.11 0.06
N GLY A 462 -21.18 8.24 -0.65
CA GLY A 462 -20.96 9.56 -0.07
C GLY A 462 -19.50 9.98 0.05
N ASP A 463 -18.54 9.06 -0.21
CA ASP A 463 -17.11 9.33 -0.32
C ASP A 463 -16.65 9.33 -1.79
N ASP A 464 -17.54 8.95 -2.70
CA ASP A 464 -17.35 8.91 -4.15
C ASP A 464 -17.63 10.26 -4.85
N ILE A 465 -17.97 11.30 -4.09
CA ILE A 465 -18.40 12.59 -4.63
C ILE A 465 -17.30 13.24 -5.48
N GLY A 466 -16.03 13.20 -5.02
CA GLY A 466 -14.91 13.72 -5.79
C GLY A 466 -14.78 13.02 -7.17
N TRP A 467 -14.87 11.70 -7.18
CA TRP A 467 -14.81 10.88 -8.40
C TRP A 467 -15.95 11.16 -9.36
N ARG A 468 -17.19 11.16 -8.87
CA ARG A 468 -18.39 11.44 -9.67
C ARG A 468 -18.40 12.86 -10.22
N THR A 469 -17.73 13.79 -9.52
CA THR A 469 -17.53 15.14 -10.04
C THR A 469 -16.61 15.12 -11.25
N ILE A 470 -15.46 14.43 -11.18
CA ILE A 470 -14.56 14.26 -12.34
C ILE A 470 -15.29 13.60 -13.51
N ASP A 471 -16.08 12.55 -13.28
CA ASP A 471 -16.84 11.86 -14.32
C ASP A 471 -17.84 12.79 -15.01
N ARG A 472 -18.51 13.69 -14.26
CA ARG A 472 -19.41 14.70 -14.83
C ARG A 472 -18.65 15.81 -15.57
N LEU A 473 -17.52 16.27 -15.05
CA LEU A 473 -16.66 17.23 -15.72
C LEU A 473 -16.16 16.69 -17.06
N LEU A 474 -15.79 15.42 -17.12
CA LEU A 474 -15.36 14.75 -18.35
C LEU A 474 -16.45 14.67 -19.43
N GLN A 475 -17.72 14.84 -19.10
CA GLN A 475 -18.85 14.89 -20.06
C GLN A 475 -19.09 16.30 -20.62
N ASP A 476 -18.52 17.33 -20.02
CA ASP A 476 -18.71 18.73 -20.46
C ASP A 476 -17.78 19.08 -21.63
N LYS A 477 -18.36 19.75 -22.65
CA LYS A 477 -17.63 20.10 -23.90
C LYS A 477 -16.51 21.11 -23.68
N SER A 478 -16.67 22.04 -22.75
CA SER A 478 -15.64 23.04 -22.42
C SER A 478 -14.44 22.38 -21.76
N ILE A 479 -14.67 21.45 -20.85
CA ILE A 479 -13.64 20.66 -20.19
C ILE A 479 -12.89 19.75 -21.18
N GLN A 480 -13.60 19.13 -22.12
CA GLN A 480 -12.98 18.36 -23.20
C GLN A 480 -12.03 19.22 -24.05
N LEU A 481 -12.40 20.47 -24.31
CA LEU A 481 -11.54 21.40 -25.03
C LEU A 481 -10.27 21.77 -24.23
N LEU A 482 -10.40 21.96 -22.91
CA LEU A 482 -9.28 22.22 -22.01
C LEU A 482 -8.33 21.02 -21.89
N LYS A 483 -8.87 19.80 -21.91
CA LYS A 483 -8.10 18.56 -21.95
C LYS A 483 -7.22 18.47 -23.20
N TYR A 484 -7.73 18.87 -24.35
CA TYR A 484 -6.94 19.00 -25.59
C TYR A 484 -5.79 20.02 -25.48
N LYS A 485 -5.91 20.99 -24.58
CA LYS A 485 -4.89 22.02 -24.30
C LYS A 485 -3.91 21.64 -23.18
N GLY A 486 -3.95 20.41 -22.67
CA GLY A 486 -2.99 19.90 -21.67
C GLY A 486 -3.53 19.75 -20.26
N LEU A 487 -4.82 20.03 -19.99
CA LEU A 487 -5.44 19.77 -18.69
C LEU A 487 -5.57 18.26 -18.43
N SER A 488 -5.07 17.78 -17.30
CA SER A 488 -5.22 16.40 -16.84
C SER A 488 -6.40 16.28 -15.86
N LEU A 489 -7.24 15.23 -16.01
CA LEU A 489 -8.31 14.91 -15.07
C LEU A 489 -8.22 13.44 -14.68
N PHE A 490 -8.14 13.14 -13.39
CA PHE A 490 -8.09 11.77 -12.89
C PHE A 490 -8.58 11.67 -11.44
N ASN A 491 -8.91 10.45 -11.03
CA ASN A 491 -9.38 10.12 -9.69
C ASN A 491 -8.29 9.43 -8.88
N LEU A 492 -8.20 9.74 -7.58
CA LEU A 492 -7.35 9.05 -6.62
C LEU A 492 -8.19 8.51 -5.47
N ASP A 493 -7.92 7.26 -5.06
CA ASP A 493 -8.57 6.63 -3.93
C ASP A 493 -7.75 6.89 -2.67
N ARG A 494 -8.22 7.79 -1.82
CA ARG A 494 -7.64 8.13 -0.51
C ARG A 494 -6.10 8.12 -0.51
N PRO A 495 -5.46 8.95 -1.35
CA PRO A 495 -4.04 8.83 -1.64
C PRO A 495 -3.11 9.14 -0.45
N GLY A 496 -3.63 9.76 0.62
CA GLY A 496 -2.81 10.17 1.76
C GLY A 496 -1.56 10.93 1.32
N LEU A 497 -0.40 10.63 1.91
CA LEU A 497 0.89 11.22 1.51
C LEU A 497 1.31 10.85 0.07
N GLY A 498 0.76 9.79 -0.52
CA GLY A 498 0.97 9.43 -1.93
C GLY A 498 0.48 10.50 -2.91
N LEU A 499 -0.46 11.37 -2.47
CA LEU A 499 -0.90 12.54 -3.24
C LEU A 499 0.27 13.45 -3.61
N ALA A 500 1.28 13.58 -2.75
CA ALA A 500 2.43 14.44 -2.97
C ALA A 500 3.14 14.14 -4.31
N GLY A 501 3.37 12.87 -4.64
CA GLY A 501 3.95 12.47 -5.92
C GLY A 501 3.06 12.80 -7.12
N SER A 502 1.74 12.75 -6.94
CA SER A 502 0.78 13.01 -8.01
C SER A 502 0.65 14.50 -8.34
N ILE A 503 0.78 15.41 -7.37
CA ILE A 503 0.58 16.85 -7.58
C ILE A 503 1.88 17.60 -7.88
N ALA A 504 3.03 17.12 -7.43
CA ALA A 504 4.34 17.75 -7.68
C ALA A 504 4.73 17.83 -9.17
N ALA A 505 4.05 17.08 -10.04
CA ALA A 505 4.27 17.10 -11.49
C ALA A 505 3.59 18.26 -12.22
N TYR A 506 2.73 19.04 -11.54
CA TYR A 506 1.89 20.09 -12.12
C TYR A 506 2.17 21.45 -11.51
N ASP A 507 2.01 22.50 -12.32
CA ASP A 507 2.16 23.89 -11.88
C ASP A 507 0.86 24.44 -11.27
N CYS A 508 -0.29 23.92 -11.72
CA CYS A 508 -1.61 24.24 -11.19
C CYS A 508 -2.39 22.98 -10.89
N VAL A 509 -2.91 22.84 -9.66
CA VAL A 509 -3.69 21.68 -9.24
C VAL A 509 -4.99 22.10 -8.56
N ILE A 510 -6.10 21.51 -8.99
CA ILE A 510 -7.39 21.63 -8.35
C ILE A 510 -7.76 20.26 -7.77
N ILE A 511 -7.92 20.19 -6.48
CA ILE A 511 -8.34 18.96 -5.79
C ILE A 511 -9.83 19.07 -5.46
N ILE A 512 -10.59 18.04 -5.78
CA ILE A 512 -12.03 17.93 -5.47
C ILE A 512 -12.21 16.76 -4.50
N ASP A 513 -12.75 17.05 -3.31
CA ASP A 513 -12.95 16.04 -2.25
C ASP A 513 -14.34 16.16 -1.62
N ALA A 514 -14.82 15.06 -1.03
CA ALA A 514 -16.05 15.03 -0.25
C ALA A 514 -15.83 15.68 1.13
N ILE A 515 -16.72 16.62 1.51
CA ILE A 515 -16.72 17.14 2.89
C ILE A 515 -17.77 16.41 3.70
N LYS A 516 -17.35 15.79 4.80
CA LYS A 516 -18.25 15.28 5.85
C LYS A 516 -18.26 16.28 7.01
N SER A 517 -19.38 16.92 7.30
CA SER A 517 -19.50 17.85 8.42
C SER A 517 -20.64 17.44 9.37
N ALA A 518 -20.36 17.59 10.66
CA ALA A 518 -21.36 17.40 11.71
C ALA A 518 -22.29 18.63 11.91
N THR A 519 -22.02 19.74 11.21
CA THR A 519 -22.78 21.00 11.28
C THR A 519 -23.14 21.47 9.87
N LYS A 520 -24.20 22.30 9.75
CA LYS A 520 -24.67 22.88 8.47
C LYS A 520 -23.53 23.63 7.76
N MET A 521 -22.91 23.01 6.75
CA MET A 521 -21.93 23.64 5.86
C MET A 521 -22.50 23.87 4.45
N PRO A 522 -21.87 24.79 3.67
CA PRO A 522 -22.24 25.02 2.25
C PRO A 522 -22.10 23.77 1.41
N SER A 523 -22.92 23.64 0.35
CA SER A 523 -22.79 22.56 -0.65
C SER A 523 -21.44 22.58 -1.39
N PHE A 524 -20.65 23.65 -1.23
CA PHE A 524 -19.41 23.89 -1.93
C PHE A 524 -18.54 24.88 -1.15
N ILE A 525 -17.29 24.53 -0.85
CA ILE A 525 -16.25 25.44 -0.34
C ILE A 525 -15.01 25.37 -1.22
N CYS A 526 -14.28 26.50 -1.32
CA CYS A 526 -13.04 26.59 -2.07
C CYS A 526 -11.96 27.14 -1.13
N LEU A 527 -10.82 26.47 -1.03
CA LEU A 527 -9.71 26.80 -0.14
C LEU A 527 -8.41 26.83 -0.94
N ASP A 528 -7.57 27.82 -0.72
CA ASP A 528 -6.17 27.77 -1.16
C ASP A 528 -5.30 26.95 -0.18
N ALA A 529 -4.02 26.77 -0.51
CA ALA A 529 -3.09 25.99 0.31
C ALA A 529 -2.94 26.54 1.74
N GLU A 530 -2.95 27.86 1.93
CA GLU A 530 -2.83 28.51 3.23
C GLU A 530 -4.09 28.32 4.08
N GLN A 531 -5.24 28.53 3.46
CA GLN A 531 -6.53 28.33 4.10
C GLN A 531 -6.76 26.86 4.47
N LEU A 532 -6.30 25.93 3.63
CA LEU A 532 -6.38 24.50 3.91
C LEU A 532 -5.59 24.14 5.18
N ILE A 533 -4.35 24.61 5.29
CA ILE A 533 -3.48 24.34 6.45
C ILE A 533 -4.05 24.95 7.72
N THR A 534 -4.64 26.15 7.64
CA THR A 534 -5.12 26.90 8.82
C THR A 534 -6.54 26.54 9.25
N THR A 535 -7.41 26.16 8.30
CA THR A 535 -8.87 26.01 8.53
C THR A 535 -9.26 24.56 8.85
N LEU A 536 -8.49 23.54 8.43
CA LEU A 536 -8.82 22.13 8.58
C LEU A 536 -7.83 21.36 9.49
N PRO A 537 -7.64 21.74 10.77
CA PRO A 537 -6.94 20.87 11.67
C PRO A 537 -7.83 19.66 12.03
N LYS A 538 -7.51 18.46 11.54
CA LYS A 538 -8.05 17.15 12.00
C LYS A 538 -9.46 16.74 11.52
N LEU A 539 -9.79 16.91 10.26
CA LEU A 539 -11.07 16.41 9.71
C LEU A 539 -10.98 15.06 8.97
N SER A 540 -9.81 14.43 8.87
CA SER A 540 -9.71 13.07 8.32
C SER A 540 -9.21 12.09 9.35
N SER A 541 -9.97 11.02 9.58
CA SER A 541 -9.63 9.88 10.43
C SER A 541 -8.72 8.86 9.74
N HIS A 542 -8.31 9.10 8.48
CA HIS A 542 -7.57 8.15 7.68
C HIS A 542 -6.25 8.76 7.16
N GLN A 543 -5.13 8.30 7.74
CA GLN A 543 -3.74 8.60 7.32
C GLN A 543 -3.44 10.13 7.22
N ALA A 544 -2.19 10.51 6.95
CA ALA A 544 -1.83 11.91 6.77
C ALA A 544 -2.83 12.61 5.83
N GLY A 545 -3.62 13.52 6.37
CA GLY A 545 -4.73 14.16 5.66
C GLY A 545 -4.23 15.09 4.55
N LEU A 546 -5.14 15.63 3.74
CA LEU A 546 -4.81 16.55 2.67
C LEU A 546 -4.00 17.77 3.18
N SER A 547 -4.35 18.29 4.36
CA SER A 547 -3.63 19.38 5.01
C SER A 547 -2.18 19.04 5.34
N GLU A 548 -1.91 17.83 5.83
CA GLU A 548 -0.56 17.35 6.15
C GLU A 548 0.26 17.11 4.89
N THR A 549 -0.35 16.59 3.83
CA THR A 549 0.30 16.44 2.52
C THR A 549 0.70 17.78 1.93
N VAL A 550 -0.18 18.78 1.97
CA VAL A 550 0.11 20.15 1.48
C VAL A 550 1.20 20.80 2.33
N THR A 551 1.18 20.60 3.64
CA THR A 551 2.22 21.09 4.56
C THR A 551 3.59 20.47 4.24
N LEU A 552 3.62 19.15 3.96
CA LEU A 552 4.84 18.46 3.56
C LEU A 552 5.40 18.99 2.23
N LEU A 553 4.57 19.10 1.21
CA LEU A 553 4.97 19.66 -0.09
C LEU A 553 5.51 21.07 0.02
N ARG A 554 4.91 21.89 0.89
CA ARG A 554 5.38 23.23 1.17
C ARG A 554 6.77 23.23 1.80
N SER A 555 6.99 22.39 2.82
CA SER A 555 8.29 22.27 3.50
C SER A 555 9.41 21.78 2.57
N LEU A 556 9.06 20.98 1.57
CA LEU A 556 9.98 20.44 0.55
C LEU A 556 10.14 21.36 -0.67
N GLN A 557 9.45 22.49 -0.74
CA GLN A 557 9.41 23.40 -1.91
C GLN A 557 8.91 22.69 -3.19
N LEU A 558 7.99 21.74 -3.04
CA LEU A 558 7.37 20.97 -4.12
C LEU A 558 5.89 21.33 -4.32
N LEU A 559 5.40 22.39 -3.65
CA LEU A 559 4.02 22.82 -3.81
C LEU A 559 3.82 23.39 -5.21
N PRO A 560 2.73 23.05 -5.93
CA PRO A 560 2.35 23.70 -7.18
C PRO A 560 2.25 25.23 -7.00
N GLU A 561 2.55 25.99 -8.07
CA GLU A 561 2.40 27.45 -8.03
C GLU A 561 0.97 27.88 -7.68
N GLN A 562 0.00 27.08 -8.11
CA GLN A 562 -1.41 27.25 -7.76
C GLN A 562 -1.99 25.92 -7.27
N LEU A 563 -2.43 25.89 -6.01
CA LEU A 563 -3.18 24.77 -5.44
C LEU A 563 -4.50 25.27 -4.87
N VAL A 564 -5.59 24.70 -5.38
CA VAL A 564 -6.96 24.99 -4.92
C VAL A 564 -7.63 23.69 -4.50
N VAL A 565 -8.29 23.67 -3.36
CA VAL A 565 -9.08 22.55 -2.86
C VAL A 565 -10.55 22.91 -2.86
N ILE A 566 -11.35 22.12 -3.55
CA ILE A 566 -12.80 22.24 -3.63
C ILE A 566 -13.42 21.13 -2.79
N GLY A 567 -14.04 21.50 -1.71
CA GLY A 567 -14.81 20.58 -0.89
C GLY A 567 -16.30 20.60 -1.29
N ILE A 568 -16.90 19.42 -1.50
CA ILE A 568 -18.27 19.25 -1.97
C ILE A 568 -19.05 18.38 -1.01
N THR A 569 -20.29 18.79 -0.68
CA THR A 569 -21.21 18.00 0.15
C THR A 569 -22.28 17.28 -0.68
N ASP A 570 -22.58 17.77 -1.89
CA ASP A 570 -23.57 17.20 -2.80
C ASP A 570 -23.19 17.36 -4.28
N LEU A 571 -23.83 16.58 -5.17
CA LEU A 571 -23.64 16.55 -6.62
C LEU A 571 -24.81 17.17 -7.39
N GLU A 572 -25.40 18.24 -6.89
CA GLU A 572 -26.44 18.95 -7.63
C GLU A 572 -25.88 19.58 -8.93
N ASP A 573 -26.70 19.63 -9.98
CA ASP A 573 -26.30 20.18 -11.28
C ASP A 573 -25.83 21.64 -11.19
N LYS A 574 -26.36 22.41 -10.22
CA LYS A 574 -25.91 23.77 -10.00
C LYS A 574 -24.49 23.84 -9.41
N THR A 575 -24.12 22.85 -8.59
CA THR A 575 -22.75 22.72 -8.02
C THR A 575 -21.76 22.43 -9.14
N ILE A 576 -22.07 21.48 -10.02
CA ILE A 576 -21.25 21.14 -11.19
C ILE A 576 -21.11 22.33 -12.15
N LYS A 577 -22.21 23.02 -12.50
CA LYS A 577 -22.17 24.22 -13.34
C LYS A 577 -21.33 25.33 -12.73
N LYS A 578 -21.35 25.48 -11.42
CA LYS A 578 -20.53 26.44 -10.69
C LYS A 578 -19.05 26.09 -10.77
N ILE A 579 -18.69 24.82 -10.62
CA ILE A 579 -17.30 24.35 -10.81
C ILE A 579 -16.84 24.63 -12.22
N ILE A 580 -17.64 24.26 -13.24
CA ILE A 580 -17.30 24.50 -14.65
C ILE A 580 -17.12 26.00 -14.94
N SER A 581 -17.93 26.87 -14.34
CA SER A 581 -17.83 28.33 -14.53
C SER A 581 -16.60 28.94 -13.84
N LEU A 582 -15.93 28.21 -12.95
CA LEU A 582 -14.73 28.60 -12.26
C LEU A 582 -13.45 28.10 -12.95
N LEU A 583 -13.58 27.09 -13.81
CA LEU A 583 -12.54 26.50 -14.65
C LEU A 583 -12.45 27.21 -16.00
#